data_5d634436db852e9054767e3293608ed9
#
_entry.id   5d634436db852e9054767e3293608ed9
#
_cell.length_a   1.000
_cell.length_b   1.000
_cell.length_c   1.000
_cell.angle_alpha   90.00
_cell.angle_beta   90.00
_cell.angle_gamma   90.00
#
_symmetry.space_group_name_H-M   'P 1'
#
loop_
_entity.id
_entity.type
_entity.pdbx_description
1 polymer ?
#
loop_
_entity_poly.entity_id
_entity_poly.type
_entity_poly.pdbx_seq_one_letter_code
_entity_poly.pdbx_strand_id
1 'polypeptide(L)'
;FEYCSMMGELLNMEVVNVPTYDGFQAAATSLRMASRITDRRQALLCGTISPERLSKIRDYVKPVMEIELLSYDSRTGQLDLDALRAAISTETAAVYFENPSYLGTVETEGDTIAQIAHDHGALCVVAADPISLGVLAPPADYGADIVCGDIQSLGIHMQYGGGHAGFIATHDEERYVMEYPSRLFGVAPTSVPGEYGFGDVAYERTSFAVREEGKEWVGTAAALWGITAGVYLALLGPQGMVELGEGIMARSQYAMAQLDQIEGVEAPALHAPHFCEFVVNFDGTGKTVAEINAALLARAIFGGKDLTAEFPELGQSALYCVTEVH
;
A
#
# COMPACT_ATOMS: atom_id res chain seq x y z
N PHE A 1 -20.91 4.18 0.45
CA PHE A 1 -20.78 5.14 -0.65
C PHE A 1 -19.87 6.31 -0.28
N GLU A 2 -20.18 7.09 0.77
CA GLU A 2 -19.39 8.26 1.19
C GLU A 2 -17.91 7.90 1.46
N TYR A 3 -17.66 6.78 2.11
CA TYR A 3 -16.30 6.25 2.24
C TYR A 3 -15.60 6.05 0.88
N CYS A 4 -16.28 5.36 -0.06
CA CYS A 4 -15.72 5.11 -1.38
C CYS A 4 -15.45 6.44 -2.13
N SER A 5 -16.35 7.41 -2.00
CA SER A 5 -16.18 8.73 -2.64
C SER A 5 -14.99 9.51 -2.06
N MET A 6 -14.84 9.55 -0.72
CA MET A 6 -13.71 10.25 -0.09
C MET A 6 -12.38 9.56 -0.35
N MET A 7 -12.37 8.22 -0.38
CA MET A 7 -11.17 7.47 -0.78
C MET A 7 -10.83 7.71 -2.25
N GLY A 8 -11.84 7.79 -3.13
CA GLY A 8 -11.66 8.13 -4.54
C GLY A 8 -10.98 9.49 -4.73
N GLU A 9 -11.47 10.51 -4.02
CA GLU A 9 -10.82 11.83 -4.00
C GLU A 9 -9.38 11.78 -3.49
N LEU A 10 -9.13 11.07 -2.38
CA LEU A 10 -7.79 10.93 -1.80
C LEU A 10 -6.81 10.22 -2.75
N LEU A 11 -7.29 9.26 -3.52
CA LEU A 11 -6.50 8.40 -4.42
C LEU A 11 -6.46 8.92 -5.87
N ASN A 12 -7.27 9.94 -6.19
CA ASN A 12 -7.53 10.41 -7.55
C ASN A 12 -8.01 9.28 -8.49
N MET A 13 -8.93 8.44 -7.99
CA MET A 13 -9.51 7.27 -8.68
C MET A 13 -11.03 7.31 -8.59
N GLU A 14 -11.74 6.94 -9.66
CA GLU A 14 -13.21 7.03 -9.72
C GLU A 14 -13.92 5.86 -9.04
N VAL A 15 -13.26 4.71 -8.91
CA VAL A 15 -13.88 3.49 -8.37
C VAL A 15 -13.10 2.98 -7.18
N VAL A 16 -13.78 2.85 -6.04
CA VAL A 16 -13.23 2.23 -4.82
C VAL A 16 -14.22 1.18 -4.32
N ASN A 17 -13.70 0.03 -3.92
CA ASN A 17 -14.50 -1.09 -3.42
C ASN A 17 -15.11 -0.84 -2.04
N VAL A 18 -16.17 -1.56 -1.69
CA VAL A 18 -16.47 -1.87 -0.29
C VAL A 18 -15.30 -2.69 0.25
N PRO A 19 -14.72 -2.34 1.43
CA PRO A 19 -13.44 -2.87 1.84
C PRO A 19 -13.33 -4.39 1.82
N THR A 20 -12.16 -4.89 1.42
CA THR A 20 -11.75 -6.30 1.57
C THR A 20 -11.39 -6.60 3.04
N TYR A 21 -10.93 -7.83 3.34
CA TYR A 21 -10.62 -8.20 4.71
C TYR A 21 -9.41 -7.46 5.29
N ASP A 22 -8.39 -7.23 4.48
CA ASP A 22 -7.16 -6.52 4.87
C ASP A 22 -6.36 -6.05 3.65
N GLY A 23 -5.30 -5.28 3.88
CA GLY A 23 -4.40 -4.79 2.83
C GLY A 23 -3.62 -5.92 2.12
N PHE A 24 -3.40 -7.06 2.76
CA PHE A 24 -2.73 -8.21 2.12
C PHE A 24 -3.63 -8.81 1.04
N GLN A 25 -4.91 -9.02 1.38
CA GLN A 25 -5.87 -9.50 0.40
C GLN A 25 -6.11 -8.48 -0.71
N ALA A 26 -6.20 -7.19 -0.39
CA ALA A 26 -6.35 -6.14 -1.38
C ALA A 26 -5.20 -6.19 -2.41
N ALA A 27 -3.94 -6.29 -1.95
CA ALA A 27 -2.77 -6.42 -2.83
C ALA A 27 -2.82 -7.70 -3.67
N ALA A 28 -3.09 -8.85 -3.04
CA ALA A 28 -3.15 -10.14 -3.75
C ALA A 28 -4.29 -10.19 -4.78
N THR A 29 -5.46 -9.63 -4.44
CA THR A 29 -6.59 -9.52 -5.38
C THR A 29 -6.27 -8.56 -6.52
N SER A 30 -5.60 -7.42 -6.26
CA SER A 30 -5.16 -6.49 -7.30
C SER A 30 -4.23 -7.16 -8.32
N LEU A 31 -3.30 -8.00 -7.86
CA LEU A 31 -2.45 -8.79 -8.74
C LEU A 31 -3.24 -9.81 -9.57
N ARG A 32 -4.23 -10.48 -8.98
CA ARG A 32 -5.10 -11.38 -9.72
C ARG A 32 -6.02 -10.66 -10.70
N MET A 33 -6.49 -9.45 -10.38
CA MET A 33 -7.18 -8.57 -11.32
C MET A 33 -6.28 -8.27 -12.52
N ALA A 34 -5.04 -7.84 -12.26
CA ALA A 34 -4.06 -7.57 -13.31
C ALA A 34 -3.78 -8.80 -14.20
N SER A 35 -3.67 -9.99 -13.60
CA SER A 35 -3.49 -11.25 -14.33
C SER A 35 -4.65 -11.53 -15.29
N ARG A 36 -5.90 -11.35 -14.84
CA ARG A 36 -7.08 -11.57 -15.68
C ARG A 36 -7.25 -10.52 -16.76
N ILE A 37 -6.96 -9.25 -16.46
CA ILE A 37 -7.05 -8.14 -17.42
C ILE A 37 -6.04 -8.31 -18.55
N THR A 38 -4.83 -8.74 -18.23
CA THR A 38 -3.75 -8.90 -19.20
C THR A 38 -3.69 -10.28 -19.84
N ASP A 39 -4.40 -11.27 -19.29
CA ASP A 39 -4.26 -12.70 -19.59
C ASP A 39 -2.82 -13.21 -19.43
N ARG A 40 -2.10 -12.73 -18.41
CA ARG A 40 -0.70 -13.06 -18.13
C ARG A 40 -0.54 -13.55 -16.68
N ARG A 41 0.60 -14.19 -16.38
CA ARG A 41 0.75 -14.94 -15.12
C ARG A 41 1.96 -14.56 -14.27
N GLN A 42 2.81 -13.63 -14.69
CA GLN A 42 3.96 -13.18 -13.90
C GLN A 42 3.64 -11.84 -13.22
N ALA A 43 4.03 -11.69 -11.96
CA ALA A 43 4.08 -10.41 -11.26
C ALA A 43 5.50 -10.13 -10.76
N LEU A 44 6.00 -8.93 -11.02
CA LEU A 44 7.28 -8.43 -10.54
C LEU A 44 7.04 -7.54 -9.33
N LEU A 45 7.64 -7.88 -8.19
CA LEU A 45 7.45 -7.16 -6.94
C LEU A 45 8.77 -6.56 -6.45
N CYS A 46 8.74 -5.30 -5.99
CA CYS A 46 9.89 -4.70 -5.31
C CYS A 46 10.26 -5.48 -4.04
N GLY A 47 11.56 -5.75 -3.84
CA GLY A 47 12.07 -6.55 -2.71
C GLY A 47 11.93 -5.89 -1.35
N THR A 48 11.58 -4.60 -1.27
CA THR A 48 11.31 -3.88 -0.01
C THR A 48 9.94 -4.16 0.60
N ILE A 49 9.28 -5.23 0.20
CA ILE A 49 8.01 -5.71 0.77
C ILE A 49 8.26 -6.50 2.05
N SER A 50 7.34 -6.40 3.04
CA SER A 50 7.49 -7.22 4.25
C SER A 50 7.38 -8.71 3.94
N PRO A 51 8.23 -9.57 4.57
CA PRO A 51 8.18 -11.03 4.35
C PRO A 51 6.81 -11.64 4.65
N GLU A 52 6.11 -11.11 5.65
CA GLU A 52 4.76 -11.57 6.00
C GLU A 52 3.74 -11.25 4.92
N ARG A 53 3.77 -10.03 4.38
CA ARG A 53 2.91 -9.63 3.25
C ARG A 53 3.21 -10.47 2.02
N LEU A 54 4.50 -10.60 1.68
CA LEU A 54 4.95 -11.41 0.55
C LEU A 54 4.48 -12.87 0.67
N SER A 55 4.62 -13.48 1.86
CA SER A 55 4.17 -14.86 2.10
C SER A 55 2.67 -15.01 1.83
N LYS A 56 1.84 -14.12 2.34
CA LYS A 56 0.39 -14.15 2.14
C LYS A 56 -0.02 -13.89 0.70
N ILE A 57 0.62 -12.93 0.03
CA ILE A 57 0.39 -12.68 -1.40
C ILE A 57 0.74 -13.93 -2.21
N ARG A 58 1.93 -14.53 -1.98
CA ARG A 58 2.35 -15.77 -2.65
C ARG A 58 1.35 -16.90 -2.49
N ASP A 59 0.88 -17.13 -1.27
CA ASP A 59 -0.09 -18.19 -1.00
C ASP A 59 -1.42 -17.95 -1.73
N TYR A 60 -1.87 -16.70 -1.78
CA TYR A 60 -3.13 -16.35 -2.41
C TYR A 60 -3.09 -16.43 -3.95
N VAL A 61 -1.98 -15.99 -4.56
CA VAL A 61 -1.85 -15.94 -6.02
C VAL A 61 -1.29 -17.23 -6.64
N LYS A 62 -0.62 -18.09 -5.85
CA LYS A 62 0.05 -19.32 -6.28
C LYS A 62 -0.72 -20.21 -7.28
N PRO A 63 -2.05 -20.36 -7.20
CA PRO A 63 -2.77 -21.17 -8.18
C PRO A 63 -2.77 -20.61 -9.60
N VAL A 64 -2.54 -19.30 -9.77
CA VAL A 64 -2.75 -18.60 -11.05
C VAL A 64 -1.59 -17.76 -11.51
N MET A 65 -0.66 -17.37 -10.61
CA MET A 65 0.45 -16.48 -10.93
C MET A 65 1.76 -16.93 -10.31
N GLU A 66 2.84 -16.48 -10.90
CA GLU A 66 4.20 -16.57 -10.38
C GLU A 66 4.67 -15.19 -9.93
N ILE A 67 5.40 -15.13 -8.80
CA ILE A 67 5.98 -13.91 -8.25
C ILE A 67 7.49 -13.97 -8.35
N GLU A 68 8.05 -12.95 -8.96
CA GLU A 68 9.48 -12.67 -8.97
C GLU A 68 9.76 -11.41 -8.14
N LEU A 69 10.77 -11.47 -7.27
CA LEU A 69 11.23 -10.32 -6.50
C LEU A 69 12.36 -9.62 -7.25
N LEU A 70 12.20 -8.31 -7.42
CA LEU A 70 13.23 -7.45 -7.96
C LEU A 70 14.12 -6.92 -6.84
N SER A 71 15.41 -6.72 -7.17
CA SER A 71 16.33 -6.02 -6.27
C SER A 71 15.91 -4.55 -6.08
N TYR A 72 16.44 -3.96 -5.01
CA TYR A 72 16.33 -2.55 -4.71
C TYR A 72 17.73 -1.96 -4.49
N ASP A 73 17.88 -0.66 -4.65
CA ASP A 73 19.15 0.03 -4.32
C ASP A 73 19.37 -0.01 -2.80
N SER A 74 20.44 -0.64 -2.37
CA SER A 74 20.75 -0.84 -0.94
C SER A 74 21.04 0.45 -0.17
N ARG A 75 21.27 1.57 -0.86
CA ARG A 75 21.50 2.88 -0.22
C ARG A 75 20.19 3.68 -0.08
N THR A 76 19.25 3.51 -0.99
CA THR A 76 18.01 4.28 -1.03
C THR A 76 16.78 3.48 -0.66
N GLY A 77 16.81 2.17 -0.80
CA GLY A 77 15.63 1.30 -0.63
C GLY A 77 14.60 1.45 -1.76
N GLN A 78 14.94 2.13 -2.86
CA GLN A 78 14.06 2.30 -4.01
C GLN A 78 14.24 1.16 -5.00
N LEU A 79 13.24 0.91 -5.85
CA LEU A 79 13.29 -0.17 -6.84
C LEU A 79 14.47 0.00 -7.80
N ASP A 80 15.22 -1.07 -8.02
CA ASP A 80 16.26 -1.11 -9.05
C ASP A 80 15.63 -1.14 -10.45
N LEU A 81 15.67 0.00 -11.14
CA LEU A 81 15.08 0.14 -12.47
C LEU A 81 15.79 -0.71 -13.53
N ASP A 82 17.07 -1.00 -13.36
CA ASP A 82 17.78 -1.87 -14.31
C ASP A 82 17.37 -3.33 -14.12
N ALA A 83 17.15 -3.76 -12.86
CA ALA A 83 16.55 -5.06 -12.58
C ALA A 83 15.14 -5.17 -13.14
N LEU A 84 14.32 -4.11 -13.00
CA LEU A 84 12.98 -4.08 -13.61
C LEU A 84 13.04 -4.24 -15.13
N ARG A 85 13.89 -3.44 -15.81
CA ARG A 85 14.04 -3.52 -17.28
C ARG A 85 14.54 -4.89 -17.75
N ALA A 86 15.35 -5.57 -16.95
CA ALA A 86 15.89 -6.89 -17.28
C ALA A 86 14.86 -8.02 -17.09
N ALA A 87 13.96 -7.89 -16.12
CA ALA A 87 12.99 -8.93 -15.75
C ALA A 87 11.65 -8.81 -16.48
N ILE A 88 11.23 -7.58 -16.84
CA ILE A 88 9.92 -7.35 -17.44
C ILE A 88 9.84 -7.93 -18.87
N SER A 89 8.72 -8.56 -19.17
CA SER A 89 8.49 -9.23 -20.47
C SER A 89 7.03 -9.19 -20.88
N THR A 90 6.73 -9.80 -22.03
CA THR A 90 5.34 -9.98 -22.49
C THR A 90 4.52 -10.93 -21.64
N GLU A 91 5.12 -11.67 -20.72
CA GLU A 91 4.45 -12.57 -19.76
C GLU A 91 4.11 -11.85 -18.45
N THR A 92 4.63 -10.63 -18.25
CA THR A 92 4.42 -9.84 -17.04
C THR A 92 3.02 -9.24 -17.05
N ALA A 93 2.21 -9.61 -16.04
CA ALA A 93 0.87 -9.08 -15.80
C ALA A 93 0.91 -7.75 -15.04
N ALA A 94 1.79 -7.67 -14.04
CA ALA A 94 1.88 -6.52 -13.16
C ALA A 94 3.29 -6.26 -12.65
N VAL A 95 3.61 -4.98 -12.43
CA VAL A 95 4.69 -4.50 -11.56
C VAL A 95 4.04 -3.97 -10.30
N TYR A 96 4.49 -4.46 -9.13
CA TYR A 96 3.94 -4.08 -7.83
C TYR A 96 5.03 -3.48 -6.93
N PHE A 97 4.73 -2.36 -6.32
CA PHE A 97 5.54 -1.79 -5.25
C PHE A 97 4.67 -1.09 -4.19
N GLU A 98 5.28 -0.84 -3.03
CA GLU A 98 4.64 -0.12 -1.93
C GLU A 98 5.20 1.30 -1.87
N ASN A 99 4.33 2.29 -1.68
CA ASN A 99 4.74 3.69 -1.55
C ASN A 99 3.92 4.41 -0.45
N PRO A 100 4.50 4.67 0.74
CA PRO A 100 5.85 4.30 1.18
C PRO A 100 6.07 2.77 1.25
N SER A 101 7.35 2.35 1.13
CA SER A 101 7.73 0.92 1.23
C SER A 101 7.69 0.43 2.68
N TYR A 102 7.77 -0.90 2.87
CA TYR A 102 7.89 -1.49 4.22
C TYR A 102 9.13 -0.99 4.98
N LEU A 103 10.22 -0.66 4.30
CA LEU A 103 11.40 -0.08 4.91
C LEU A 103 11.30 1.43 5.16
N GLY A 104 10.15 2.01 4.86
CA GLY A 104 9.79 3.41 5.13
C GLY A 104 10.17 4.40 4.02
N THR A 105 10.84 3.95 2.99
CA THR A 105 11.28 4.81 1.89
C THR A 105 10.15 5.17 0.94
N VAL A 106 10.12 6.41 0.48
CA VAL A 106 9.21 6.88 -0.57
C VAL A 106 9.85 6.60 -1.92
N GLU A 107 9.13 5.88 -2.80
CA GLU A 107 9.56 5.67 -4.18
C GLU A 107 9.34 6.95 -5.00
N THR A 108 10.42 7.50 -5.54
CA THR A 108 10.41 8.75 -6.30
C THR A 108 10.36 8.56 -7.80
N GLU A 109 10.61 7.34 -8.30
CA GLU A 109 10.60 6.99 -9.72
C GLU A 109 9.31 6.26 -10.14
N GLY A 110 8.20 6.51 -9.42
CA GLY A 110 6.93 5.83 -9.64
C GLY A 110 6.38 6.00 -11.07
N ASP A 111 6.56 7.18 -11.68
CA ASP A 111 6.20 7.46 -13.07
C ASP A 111 7.06 6.66 -14.07
N THR A 112 8.34 6.56 -13.82
CA THR A 112 9.27 5.75 -14.62
C THR A 112 8.93 4.26 -14.52
N ILE A 113 8.60 3.77 -13.32
CA ILE A 113 8.18 2.38 -13.09
C ILE A 113 6.88 2.09 -13.84
N ALA A 114 5.87 2.97 -13.72
CA ALA A 114 4.60 2.84 -14.42
C ALA A 114 4.78 2.83 -15.94
N GLN A 115 5.62 3.75 -16.47
CA GLN A 115 5.90 3.81 -17.90
C GLN A 115 6.57 2.52 -18.41
N ILE A 116 7.56 1.97 -17.68
CA ILE A 116 8.19 0.69 -18.04
C ILE A 116 7.16 -0.44 -18.06
N ALA A 117 6.26 -0.49 -17.06
CA ALA A 117 5.18 -1.49 -17.03
C ALA A 117 4.27 -1.37 -18.26
N HIS A 118 3.81 -0.16 -18.56
CA HIS A 118 2.91 0.12 -19.70
C HIS A 118 3.55 -0.16 -21.05
N ASP A 119 4.82 0.16 -21.24
CA ASP A 119 5.55 -0.12 -22.49
C ASP A 119 5.60 -1.63 -22.84
N HIS A 120 5.44 -2.49 -21.81
CA HIS A 120 5.37 -3.94 -21.96
C HIS A 120 3.92 -4.48 -21.85
N GLY A 121 2.92 -3.59 -21.70
CA GLY A 121 1.51 -3.95 -21.55
C GLY A 121 1.20 -4.64 -20.22
N ALA A 122 2.04 -4.46 -19.19
CA ALA A 122 1.78 -4.84 -17.82
C ALA A 122 1.06 -3.69 -17.09
N LEU A 123 0.37 -4.00 -15.99
CA LEU A 123 -0.25 -3.00 -15.14
C LEU A 123 0.69 -2.57 -14.01
N CYS A 124 0.62 -1.30 -13.66
CA CYS A 124 1.26 -0.73 -12.48
C CYS A 124 0.32 -0.84 -11.27
N VAL A 125 0.69 -1.62 -10.28
CA VAL A 125 -0.08 -1.83 -9.04
C VAL A 125 0.69 -1.25 -7.86
N VAL A 126 0.09 -0.27 -7.17
CA VAL A 126 0.75 0.41 -6.05
C VAL A 126 -0.02 0.19 -4.75
N ALA A 127 0.68 -0.25 -3.71
CA ALA A 127 0.12 -0.24 -2.37
C ALA A 127 0.49 1.06 -1.66
N ALA A 128 -0.51 1.76 -1.10
CA ALA A 128 -0.32 3.04 -0.44
C ALA A 128 -0.88 3.03 1.00
N ASP A 129 -0.23 3.78 1.89
CA ASP A 129 -0.81 4.16 3.17
C ASP A 129 -1.68 5.41 2.94
N PRO A 130 -2.99 5.36 3.22
CA PRO A 130 -3.88 6.48 2.97
C PRO A 130 -3.53 7.74 3.77
N ILE A 131 -2.88 7.62 4.94
CA ILE A 131 -2.43 8.79 5.72
C ILE A 131 -1.30 9.53 5.00
N SER A 132 -0.41 8.81 4.32
CA SER A 132 0.69 9.43 3.58
C SER A 132 0.22 10.33 2.44
N LEU A 133 -0.97 10.06 1.91
CA LEU A 133 -1.57 10.83 0.81
C LEU A 133 -2.03 12.25 1.22
N GLY A 134 -1.98 12.57 2.51
CA GLY A 134 -2.09 13.97 2.95
C GLY A 134 -0.91 14.85 2.50
N VAL A 135 0.24 14.24 2.18
CA VAL A 135 1.49 14.95 1.82
C VAL A 135 2.20 14.38 0.58
N LEU A 136 1.89 13.15 0.18
CA LEU A 136 2.43 12.52 -1.03
C LEU A 136 1.41 12.57 -2.15
N ALA A 137 1.90 12.64 -3.38
CA ALA A 137 1.05 12.55 -4.56
C ALA A 137 0.33 11.18 -4.60
N PRO A 138 -0.97 11.13 -4.94
CA PRO A 138 -1.68 9.88 -5.10
C PRO A 138 -1.09 9.04 -6.23
N PRO A 139 -1.06 7.70 -6.10
CA PRO A 139 -0.45 6.83 -7.11
C PRO A 139 -1.03 6.96 -8.52
N ALA A 140 -2.29 7.36 -8.66
CA ALA A 140 -2.90 7.67 -9.94
C ALA A 140 -2.15 8.76 -10.72
N ASP A 141 -1.61 9.78 -10.03
CA ASP A 141 -0.95 10.92 -10.66
C ASP A 141 0.39 10.55 -11.32
N TYR A 142 0.99 9.42 -10.92
CA TYR A 142 2.20 8.90 -11.54
C TYR A 142 1.99 7.57 -12.30
N GLY A 143 0.73 7.26 -12.65
CA GLY A 143 0.41 6.21 -13.61
C GLY A 143 0.06 4.84 -13.02
N ALA A 144 -0.30 4.75 -11.75
CA ALA A 144 -0.82 3.50 -11.21
C ALA A 144 -2.17 3.15 -11.84
N ASP A 145 -2.32 1.91 -12.30
CA ASP A 145 -3.59 1.36 -12.84
C ASP A 145 -4.51 0.88 -11.72
N ILE A 146 -3.92 0.29 -10.68
CA ILE A 146 -4.63 -0.21 -9.52
C ILE A 146 -3.89 0.26 -8.27
N VAL A 147 -4.62 0.91 -7.36
CA VAL A 147 -4.10 1.30 -6.05
C VAL A 147 -4.76 0.46 -4.98
N CYS A 148 -3.99 -0.07 -4.05
CA CYS A 148 -4.51 -0.87 -2.95
C CYS A 148 -3.85 -0.49 -1.61
N GLY A 149 -4.36 -0.99 -0.51
CA GLY A 149 -3.78 -0.75 0.80
C GLY A 149 -4.71 -1.17 1.94
N ASP A 150 -4.37 -0.75 3.15
CA ASP A 150 -5.18 -1.00 4.35
C ASP A 150 -5.71 0.33 4.90
N ILE A 151 -6.96 0.35 5.34
CA ILE A 151 -7.60 1.52 5.91
C ILE A 151 -7.54 1.55 7.44
N GLN A 152 -6.79 0.66 8.07
CA GLN A 152 -6.69 0.61 9.53
C GLN A 152 -6.22 1.95 10.11
N SER A 153 -5.30 2.63 9.45
CA SER A 153 -4.79 3.96 9.86
C SER A 153 -5.87 5.07 9.84
N LEU A 154 -7.00 4.85 9.14
CA LEU A 154 -8.12 5.79 9.08
C LEU A 154 -9.08 5.62 10.28
N GLY A 155 -8.55 5.71 11.50
CA GLY A 155 -9.34 5.73 12.74
C GLY A 155 -9.87 4.39 13.22
N ILE A 156 -9.42 3.27 12.66
CA ILE A 156 -9.80 1.93 13.13
C ILE A 156 -8.86 1.52 14.27
N HIS A 157 -9.42 1.20 15.44
CA HIS A 157 -8.64 0.69 16.55
C HIS A 157 -7.98 -0.65 16.21
N MET A 158 -6.81 -0.90 16.82
CA MET A 158 -6.00 -2.11 16.56
C MET A 158 -6.74 -3.43 16.83
N GLN A 159 -7.74 -3.46 17.72
CA GLN A 159 -8.56 -4.65 18.02
C GLN A 159 -7.70 -5.91 18.25
N TYR A 160 -6.62 -5.77 19.01
CA TYR A 160 -5.63 -6.85 19.25
C TYR A 160 -5.05 -7.44 17.94
N GLY A 161 -4.91 -6.62 16.89
CA GLY A 161 -4.40 -7.01 15.58
C GLY A 161 -5.48 -7.38 14.55
N GLY A 162 -6.78 -7.31 14.89
CA GLY A 162 -7.89 -7.69 14.02
C GLY A 162 -8.67 -6.52 13.39
N GLY A 163 -8.25 -5.29 13.62
CA GLY A 163 -8.92 -4.09 13.09
C GLY A 163 -8.39 -3.70 11.70
N HIS A 164 -8.55 -4.57 10.69
CA HIS A 164 -8.08 -4.35 9.34
C HIS A 164 -9.21 -4.33 8.32
N ALA A 165 -9.03 -3.58 7.25
CA ALA A 165 -9.85 -3.67 6.05
C ALA A 165 -9.06 -3.11 4.85
N GLY A 166 -9.14 -3.79 3.71
CA GLY A 166 -8.38 -3.42 2.52
C GLY A 166 -9.18 -2.58 1.55
N PHE A 167 -8.53 -1.68 0.84
CA PHE A 167 -9.12 -0.98 -0.30
C PHE A 167 -8.45 -1.39 -1.61
N ILE A 168 -9.22 -1.32 -2.68
CA ILE A 168 -8.78 -1.42 -4.07
C ILE A 168 -9.43 -0.27 -4.81
N ALA A 169 -8.65 0.50 -5.54
CA ALA A 169 -9.12 1.61 -6.34
C ALA A 169 -8.60 1.54 -7.77
N THR A 170 -9.42 1.97 -8.72
CA THR A 170 -9.09 2.00 -10.16
C THR A 170 -9.82 3.15 -10.85
N HIS A 171 -9.46 3.42 -12.09
CA HIS A 171 -10.27 4.24 -12.97
C HIS A 171 -11.59 3.54 -13.34
N ASP A 172 -12.64 4.32 -13.72
CA ASP A 172 -13.95 3.80 -14.15
C ASP A 172 -13.89 3.28 -15.59
N GLU A 173 -13.11 2.23 -15.79
CA GLU A 173 -13.04 1.49 -17.05
C GLU A 173 -13.62 0.08 -16.89
N GLU A 174 -14.37 -0.39 -17.88
CA GLU A 174 -15.04 -1.69 -17.84
C GLU A 174 -14.09 -2.84 -17.47
N ARG A 175 -12.85 -2.83 -18.03
CA ARG A 175 -11.84 -3.86 -17.78
C ARG A 175 -11.45 -3.99 -16.31
N TYR A 176 -11.50 -2.90 -15.53
CA TYR A 176 -11.24 -2.92 -14.10
C TYR A 176 -12.51 -3.26 -13.31
N VAL A 177 -13.63 -2.60 -13.66
CA VAL A 177 -14.91 -2.73 -12.94
C VAL A 177 -15.40 -4.17 -12.93
N MET A 178 -15.22 -4.91 -14.03
CA MET A 178 -15.56 -6.33 -14.15
C MET A 178 -14.74 -7.25 -13.24
N GLU A 179 -13.62 -6.79 -12.69
CA GLU A 179 -12.71 -7.62 -11.92
C GLU A 179 -12.82 -7.45 -10.40
N TYR A 180 -13.62 -6.50 -9.92
CA TYR A 180 -13.75 -6.24 -8.48
C TYR A 180 -14.35 -7.43 -7.72
N PRO A 181 -13.82 -7.71 -6.49
CA PRO A 181 -14.26 -8.84 -5.66
C PRO A 181 -15.49 -8.51 -4.80
N SER A 182 -16.06 -7.33 -4.93
CA SER A 182 -17.14 -6.83 -4.09
C SER A 182 -18.15 -6.03 -4.92
N ARG A 183 -19.30 -5.75 -4.31
CA ARG A 183 -20.27 -4.82 -4.88
C ARG A 183 -19.70 -3.42 -4.92
N LEU A 184 -20.07 -2.68 -5.96
CA LEU A 184 -19.81 -1.26 -6.13
C LEU A 184 -21.11 -0.48 -5.96
N PHE A 185 -21.03 0.68 -5.33
CA PHE A 185 -22.17 1.54 -5.08
C PHE A 185 -21.93 2.90 -5.71
N GLY A 186 -22.97 3.48 -6.27
CA GLY A 186 -22.87 4.73 -6.98
C GLY A 186 -24.12 5.59 -6.90
N VAL A 187 -24.00 6.80 -7.42
CA VAL A 187 -25.08 7.74 -7.61
C VAL A 187 -25.21 8.01 -9.11
N ALA A 188 -26.41 7.91 -9.63
CA ALA A 188 -26.71 8.18 -11.04
C ALA A 188 -27.96 9.05 -11.19
N PRO A 189 -28.09 9.85 -12.26
CA PRO A 189 -29.32 10.52 -12.58
C PRO A 189 -30.49 9.53 -12.71
N THR A 190 -31.66 9.88 -12.18
CA THR A 190 -32.88 9.11 -12.37
C THR A 190 -33.58 9.50 -13.69
N SER A 191 -34.73 8.90 -13.98
CA SER A 191 -35.55 9.30 -15.11
C SER A 191 -36.19 10.69 -14.94
N VAL A 192 -36.12 11.28 -13.76
CA VAL A 192 -36.63 12.63 -13.47
C VAL A 192 -35.47 13.62 -13.55
N PRO A 193 -35.52 14.64 -14.42
CA PRO A 193 -34.45 15.62 -14.53
C PRO A 193 -34.15 16.32 -13.20
N GLY A 194 -32.86 16.31 -12.82
CA GLY A 194 -32.35 16.91 -11.56
C GLY A 194 -32.46 16.01 -10.33
N GLU A 195 -33.03 14.81 -10.45
CA GLU A 195 -32.99 13.81 -9.37
C GLU A 195 -31.88 12.79 -9.57
N TYR A 196 -31.31 12.36 -8.45
CA TYR A 196 -30.26 11.33 -8.40
C TYR A 196 -30.74 10.14 -7.57
N GLY A 197 -30.44 8.93 -8.04
CA GLY A 197 -30.65 7.68 -7.32
C GLY A 197 -29.34 7.11 -6.80
N PHE A 198 -29.41 6.52 -5.61
CA PHE A 198 -28.33 5.74 -5.03
C PHE A 198 -28.64 4.25 -5.15
N GLY A 199 -27.64 3.44 -5.50
CA GLY A 199 -27.82 2.01 -5.59
C GLY A 199 -26.56 1.26 -5.94
N ASP A 200 -26.69 -0.06 -6.11
CA ASP A 200 -25.66 -0.90 -6.70
C ASP A 200 -25.36 -0.44 -8.13
N VAL A 201 -24.09 -0.50 -8.51
CA VAL A 201 -23.67 -0.39 -9.90
C VAL A 201 -24.36 -1.50 -10.70
N ALA A 202 -24.79 -1.17 -11.92
CA ALA A 202 -25.50 -2.10 -12.79
C ALA A 202 -24.82 -3.47 -12.82
N TYR A 203 -25.63 -4.52 -12.65
CA TYR A 203 -25.14 -5.88 -12.50
C TYR A 203 -24.27 -6.31 -13.69
N GLU A 204 -24.62 -5.84 -14.88
CA GLU A 204 -23.91 -6.09 -16.13
C GLU A 204 -22.51 -5.47 -16.20
N ARG A 205 -22.22 -4.47 -15.35
CA ARG A 205 -20.90 -3.84 -15.25
C ARG A 205 -19.95 -4.53 -14.27
N THR A 206 -20.39 -5.58 -13.61
CA THR A 206 -19.59 -6.28 -12.58
C THR A 206 -19.46 -7.76 -12.92
N SER A 207 -18.51 -8.45 -12.29
CA SER A 207 -18.30 -9.89 -12.50
C SER A 207 -19.50 -10.76 -12.12
N PHE A 208 -20.52 -10.18 -11.48
CA PHE A 208 -21.74 -10.90 -11.08
C PHE A 208 -22.74 -11.12 -12.20
N ALA A 209 -22.57 -10.45 -13.34
CA ALA A 209 -23.40 -10.67 -14.53
C ALA A 209 -23.24 -12.09 -15.08
N VAL A 210 -22.05 -12.67 -14.93
CA VAL A 210 -21.73 -14.03 -15.37
C VAL A 210 -21.35 -14.87 -14.15
N ARG A 211 -22.36 -15.45 -13.50
CA ARG A 211 -22.22 -16.16 -12.23
C ARG A 211 -21.19 -17.29 -12.25
N GLU A 212 -21.14 -18.05 -13.35
CA GLU A 212 -20.24 -19.19 -13.53
C GLU A 212 -18.77 -18.73 -13.69
N GLU A 213 -18.57 -17.49 -14.09
CA GLU A 213 -17.28 -16.85 -14.24
C GLU A 213 -16.97 -15.88 -13.10
N GLY A 214 -17.73 -15.96 -12.00
CA GLY A 214 -17.58 -15.11 -10.82
C GLY A 214 -16.15 -15.13 -10.27
N LYS A 215 -15.69 -13.92 -9.89
CA LYS A 215 -14.35 -13.70 -9.32
C LYS A 215 -14.36 -13.99 -7.82
N GLU A 216 -13.22 -13.71 -7.15
CA GLU A 216 -13.18 -13.75 -5.69
C GLU A 216 -14.30 -12.91 -5.11
N TRP A 217 -14.97 -13.44 -4.09
CA TRP A 217 -16.06 -12.73 -3.44
C TRP A 217 -15.70 -12.36 -2.00
N VAL A 218 -15.56 -11.07 -1.72
CA VAL A 218 -15.45 -10.53 -0.36
C VAL A 218 -16.79 -10.01 0.14
N GLY A 219 -17.62 -9.52 -0.75
CA GLY A 219 -18.92 -8.94 -0.43
C GLY A 219 -18.78 -7.63 0.35
N THR A 220 -19.53 -7.53 1.45
CA THR A 220 -19.58 -6.36 2.33
C THR A 220 -19.10 -6.67 3.75
N ALA A 221 -18.29 -7.72 3.93
CA ALA A 221 -17.90 -8.22 5.24
C ALA A 221 -17.18 -7.18 6.11
N ALA A 222 -16.37 -6.31 5.50
CA ALA A 222 -15.63 -5.25 6.19
C ALA A 222 -16.26 -3.85 6.03
N ALA A 223 -17.53 -3.77 5.60
CA ALA A 223 -18.20 -2.48 5.36
C ALA A 223 -18.26 -1.58 6.61
N LEU A 224 -18.37 -2.17 7.82
CA LEU A 224 -18.36 -1.42 9.07
C LEU A 224 -17.05 -0.62 9.25
N TRP A 225 -15.90 -1.21 8.89
CA TRP A 225 -14.62 -0.52 8.93
C TRP A 225 -14.56 0.60 7.88
N GLY A 226 -15.14 0.39 6.69
CA GLY A 226 -15.31 1.45 5.71
C GLY A 226 -16.12 2.64 6.23
N ILE A 227 -17.18 2.39 7.00
CA ILE A 227 -17.96 3.46 7.66
C ILE A 227 -17.09 4.21 8.66
N THR A 228 -16.30 3.50 9.48
CA THR A 228 -15.37 4.12 10.46
C THR A 228 -14.35 5.01 9.74
N ALA A 229 -13.72 4.51 8.68
CA ALA A 229 -12.77 5.27 7.87
C ALA A 229 -13.43 6.49 7.21
N GLY A 230 -14.66 6.35 6.72
CA GLY A 230 -15.44 7.45 6.15
C GLY A 230 -15.72 8.55 7.18
N VAL A 231 -16.08 8.19 8.41
CA VAL A 231 -16.25 9.17 9.50
C VAL A 231 -14.93 9.87 9.82
N TYR A 232 -13.83 9.13 9.87
CA TYR A 232 -12.50 9.70 10.12
C TYR A 232 -12.11 10.71 9.03
N LEU A 233 -12.23 10.35 7.77
CA LEU A 233 -11.95 11.24 6.64
C LEU A 233 -12.83 12.48 6.63
N ALA A 234 -14.14 12.32 6.92
CA ALA A 234 -15.07 13.44 7.01
C ALA A 234 -14.75 14.41 8.16
N LEU A 235 -14.25 13.89 9.30
CA LEU A 235 -13.85 14.72 10.44
C LEU A 235 -12.57 15.50 10.17
N LEU A 236 -11.58 14.90 9.53
CA LEU A 236 -10.32 15.55 9.21
C LEU A 236 -10.47 16.51 8.02
N GLY A 237 -11.17 16.07 7.00
CA GLY A 237 -11.21 16.78 5.72
C GLY A 237 -9.83 16.88 5.07
N PRO A 238 -9.71 17.52 3.89
CA PRO A 238 -8.44 17.65 3.19
C PRO A 238 -7.36 18.37 4.03
N GLN A 239 -7.75 19.45 4.73
CA GLN A 239 -6.83 20.23 5.57
C GLN A 239 -6.29 19.38 6.74
N GLY A 240 -7.14 18.63 7.43
CA GLY A 240 -6.72 17.77 8.54
C GLY A 240 -5.81 16.62 8.08
N MET A 241 -6.01 16.07 6.88
CA MET A 241 -5.11 15.06 6.30
C MET A 241 -3.73 15.65 6.00
N VAL A 242 -3.64 16.88 5.47
CA VAL A 242 -2.36 17.59 5.27
C VAL A 242 -1.66 17.82 6.60
N GLU A 243 -2.34 18.41 7.58
CA GLU A 243 -1.77 18.72 8.90
C GLU A 243 -1.28 17.45 9.61
N LEU A 244 -2.02 16.35 9.49
CA LEU A 244 -1.63 15.06 10.04
C LEU A 244 -0.36 14.53 9.36
N GLY A 245 -0.34 14.48 8.04
CA GLY A 245 0.80 14.01 7.25
C GLY A 245 2.07 14.83 7.50
N GLU A 246 1.98 16.17 7.47
CA GLU A 246 3.09 17.07 7.78
C GLU A 246 3.59 16.88 9.22
N GLY A 247 2.66 16.72 10.17
CA GLY A 247 2.99 16.47 11.58
C GLY A 247 3.75 15.17 11.79
N ILE A 248 3.37 14.10 11.10
CA ILE A 248 4.05 12.80 11.13
C ILE A 248 5.45 12.94 10.52
N MET A 249 5.57 13.49 9.33
CA MET A 249 6.88 13.68 8.66
C MET A 249 7.83 14.53 9.50
N ALA A 250 7.36 15.61 10.09
CA ALA A 250 8.19 16.48 10.93
C ALA A 250 8.74 15.72 12.14
N ARG A 251 7.92 14.92 12.81
CA ARG A 251 8.33 14.09 13.95
C ARG A 251 9.31 12.98 13.53
N SER A 252 9.02 12.31 12.42
CA SER A 252 9.88 11.27 11.87
C SER A 252 11.27 11.83 11.52
N GLN A 253 11.34 12.96 10.82
CA GLN A 253 12.58 13.63 10.48
C GLN A 253 13.35 14.08 11.74
N TYR A 254 12.66 14.61 12.74
CA TYR A 254 13.27 14.96 14.01
C TYR A 254 13.88 13.75 14.71
N ALA A 255 13.15 12.62 14.75
CA ALA A 255 13.63 11.39 15.38
C ALA A 255 14.88 10.86 14.65
N MET A 256 14.86 10.79 13.32
CA MET A 256 16.05 10.41 12.51
C MET A 256 17.24 11.30 12.82
N ALA A 257 17.06 12.63 12.79
CA ALA A 257 18.13 13.58 13.04
C ALA A 257 18.71 13.49 14.47
N GLN A 258 17.91 13.12 15.47
CA GLN A 258 18.39 12.91 16.85
C GLN A 258 19.14 11.58 16.99
N LEU A 259 18.64 10.52 16.37
CA LEU A 259 19.27 9.19 16.41
C LEU A 259 20.64 9.21 15.68
N ASP A 260 20.73 9.90 14.56
CA ASP A 260 21.98 10.03 13.78
C ASP A 260 23.12 10.78 14.53
N GLN A 261 22.80 11.52 15.58
CA GLN A 261 23.80 12.16 16.44
C GLN A 261 24.47 11.18 17.42
N ILE A 262 23.95 9.96 17.57
CA ILE A 262 24.49 8.97 18.47
C ILE A 262 25.67 8.25 17.79
N GLU A 263 26.83 8.23 18.45
CA GLU A 263 28.03 7.62 17.90
C GLU A 263 27.78 6.14 17.53
N GLY A 264 28.07 5.80 16.28
CA GLY A 264 27.90 4.45 15.73
C GLY A 264 26.47 4.09 15.30
N VAL A 265 25.54 5.04 15.35
CA VAL A 265 24.16 4.88 14.83
C VAL A 265 24.04 5.66 13.51
N GLU A 266 23.40 5.06 12.51
CA GLU A 266 23.04 5.70 11.26
C GLU A 266 21.51 5.74 11.12
N ALA A 267 20.92 6.93 11.00
CA ALA A 267 19.48 7.14 10.90
C ALA A 267 19.12 8.35 9.99
N PRO A 268 18.45 8.14 8.85
CA PRO A 268 18.03 6.85 8.34
C PRO A 268 19.20 6.08 7.66
N ALA A 269 19.20 4.77 7.74
CA ALA A 269 20.18 3.92 7.03
C ALA A 269 19.94 3.85 5.51
N LEU A 270 18.72 4.18 5.06
CA LEU A 270 18.36 4.28 3.65
C LEU A 270 18.16 5.76 3.28
N HIS A 271 18.95 6.24 2.33
CA HIS A 271 19.02 7.67 1.97
C HIS A 271 18.00 8.04 0.88
N ALA A 272 16.72 7.94 1.20
CA ALA A 272 15.59 8.40 0.39
C ALA A 272 14.64 9.24 1.26
N PRO A 273 13.63 9.92 0.71
CA PRO A 273 12.56 10.48 1.51
C PRO A 273 11.82 9.40 2.30
N HIS A 274 11.36 9.74 3.51
CA HIS A 274 10.62 8.84 4.41
C HIS A 274 9.32 9.49 4.86
N PHE A 275 8.33 8.68 5.17
CA PHE A 275 7.08 9.15 5.76
C PHE A 275 7.08 8.96 7.28
N CYS A 276 6.67 7.80 7.77
CA CYS A 276 6.56 7.50 9.20
C CYS A 276 7.52 6.41 9.65
N GLU A 277 7.87 5.46 8.78
CA GLU A 277 8.86 4.44 9.05
C GLU A 277 10.24 4.86 8.52
N PHE A 278 11.27 4.33 9.18
CA PHE A 278 12.67 4.44 8.74
C PHE A 278 13.54 3.36 9.38
N VAL A 279 14.58 2.97 8.67
CA VAL A 279 15.57 1.99 9.15
C VAL A 279 16.67 2.71 9.91
N VAL A 280 17.05 2.17 11.07
CA VAL A 280 18.20 2.61 11.85
C VAL A 280 19.22 1.48 11.88
N ASN A 281 20.46 1.76 11.48
CA ASN A 281 21.58 0.81 11.53
C ASN A 281 22.43 1.07 12.78
N PHE A 282 22.86 -0.01 13.43
CA PHE A 282 23.65 -0.01 14.67
C PHE A 282 25.02 -0.67 14.54
N ASP A 283 25.47 -1.04 13.35
CA ASP A 283 26.76 -1.74 13.15
C ASP A 283 27.92 -0.99 13.79
N GLY A 284 27.95 0.33 13.70
CA GLY A 284 29.00 1.17 14.28
C GLY A 284 29.04 1.16 15.81
N THR A 285 27.98 0.70 16.48
CA THR A 285 27.92 0.62 17.97
C THR A 285 28.62 -0.63 18.51
N GLY A 286 28.83 -1.64 17.67
CA GLY A 286 29.31 -2.98 18.09
C GLY A 286 28.29 -3.78 18.90
N LYS A 287 27.02 -3.37 18.94
CA LYS A 287 25.92 -4.05 19.65
C LYS A 287 24.94 -4.63 18.64
N THR A 288 24.31 -5.73 19.03
CA THR A 288 23.19 -6.30 18.28
C THR A 288 21.90 -5.52 18.53
N VAL A 289 20.97 -5.57 17.58
CA VAL A 289 19.59 -5.04 17.75
C VAL A 289 18.93 -5.64 18.99
N ALA A 290 19.11 -6.93 19.24
CA ALA A 290 18.55 -7.61 20.41
C ALA A 290 19.07 -7.01 21.74
N GLU A 291 20.37 -6.71 21.85
CA GLU A 291 20.96 -6.07 23.05
C GLU A 291 20.42 -4.64 23.24
N ILE A 292 20.29 -3.87 22.15
CA ILE A 292 19.74 -2.51 22.18
C ILE A 292 18.28 -2.56 22.61
N ASN A 293 17.46 -3.42 22.01
CA ASN A 293 16.05 -3.57 22.37
C ASN A 293 15.85 -4.04 23.81
N ALA A 294 16.70 -4.94 24.31
CA ALA A 294 16.68 -5.34 25.72
C ALA A 294 17.00 -4.18 26.67
N ALA A 295 17.99 -3.34 26.33
CA ALA A 295 18.34 -2.16 27.11
C ALA A 295 17.25 -1.07 27.10
N LEU A 296 16.57 -0.88 25.98
CA LEU A 296 15.41 0.01 25.84
C LEU A 296 14.22 -0.50 26.65
N LEU A 297 13.92 -1.80 26.53
CA LEU A 297 12.81 -2.42 27.28
C LEU A 297 13.00 -2.31 28.79
N ALA A 298 14.24 -2.41 29.31
CA ALA A 298 14.55 -2.17 30.71
C ALA A 298 14.21 -0.73 31.18
N ARG A 299 14.01 0.20 30.25
CA ARG A 299 13.59 1.57 30.47
C ARG A 299 12.12 1.82 30.09
N ALA A 300 11.34 0.75 29.89
CA ALA A 300 9.94 0.78 29.41
C ALA A 300 9.78 1.42 28.03
N ILE A 301 10.78 1.30 27.16
CA ILE A 301 10.75 1.76 25.77
C ILE A 301 10.76 0.53 24.86
N PHE A 302 9.78 0.39 23.99
CA PHE A 302 9.81 -0.56 22.89
C PHE A 302 10.74 -0.02 21.82
N GLY A 303 11.78 -0.80 21.49
CA GLY A 303 12.69 -0.46 20.38
C GLY A 303 12.11 -0.78 19.01
N GLY A 304 12.93 -0.60 17.97
CA GLY A 304 12.54 -0.91 16.60
C GLY A 304 12.38 -2.42 16.35
N LYS A 305 11.63 -2.75 15.30
CA LYS A 305 11.51 -4.14 14.83
C LYS A 305 12.87 -4.60 14.28
N ASP A 306 13.38 -5.72 14.78
CA ASP A 306 14.63 -6.32 14.32
C ASP A 306 14.49 -6.81 12.87
N LEU A 307 15.32 -6.28 11.96
CA LEU A 307 15.35 -6.62 10.55
C LEU A 307 16.46 -7.63 10.18
N THR A 308 17.32 -8.01 11.11
CA THR A 308 18.53 -8.82 10.83
C THR A 308 18.25 -10.16 10.16
N ALA A 309 17.09 -10.76 10.44
CA ALA A 309 16.67 -12.02 9.82
C ALA A 309 15.91 -11.83 8.50
N GLU A 310 15.22 -10.68 8.33
CA GLU A 310 14.38 -10.38 7.18
C GLU A 310 15.19 -9.74 6.04
N PHE A 311 16.13 -8.85 6.40
CA PHE A 311 17.01 -8.11 5.49
C PHE A 311 18.45 -8.16 5.99
N PRO A 312 19.10 -9.33 5.91
CA PRO A 312 20.45 -9.52 6.46
C PRO A 312 21.51 -8.61 5.81
N GLU A 313 21.26 -8.13 4.59
CA GLU A 313 22.11 -7.18 3.89
C GLU A 313 22.17 -5.79 4.55
N LEU A 314 21.18 -5.45 5.37
CA LEU A 314 21.16 -4.20 6.13
C LEU A 314 21.94 -4.26 7.45
N GLY A 315 22.60 -5.39 7.78
CA GLY A 315 23.39 -5.53 9.01
C GLY A 315 22.54 -5.50 10.28
N GLN A 316 23.07 -4.93 11.36
CA GLN A 316 22.36 -4.76 12.62
C GLN A 316 21.38 -3.58 12.52
N SER A 317 20.28 -3.82 11.85
CA SER A 317 19.28 -2.78 11.56
C SER A 317 17.92 -3.09 12.17
N ALA A 318 17.22 -2.04 12.57
CA ALA A 318 15.85 -2.12 13.06
C ALA A 318 14.96 -1.08 12.38
N LEU A 319 13.69 -1.46 12.15
CA LEU A 319 12.65 -0.57 11.63
C LEU A 319 11.98 0.18 12.77
N TYR A 320 11.99 1.49 12.71
CA TYR A 320 11.29 2.39 13.60
C TYR A 320 10.08 3.01 12.90
N CYS A 321 9.06 3.33 13.68
CA CYS A 321 7.87 4.02 13.19
C CYS A 321 7.53 5.17 14.14
N VAL A 322 7.28 6.36 13.59
CA VAL A 322 6.90 7.57 14.33
C VAL A 322 5.63 8.12 13.71
N THR A 323 4.59 8.24 14.52
CA THR A 323 3.27 8.72 14.09
C THR A 323 2.85 9.96 14.89
N GLU A 324 1.59 10.39 14.74
CA GLU A 324 1.01 11.55 15.42
C GLU A 324 0.97 11.42 16.95
N VAL A 325 1.06 10.21 17.48
CA VAL A 325 0.99 9.96 18.94
C VAL A 325 2.35 10.08 19.64
N HIS A 326 3.43 10.32 18.92
CA HIS A 326 4.79 10.44 19.46
C HIS A 326 5.24 11.88 19.72
#